data_36d356a34f9a6037aaac652970827c53
#
_entry.id   36d356a34f9a6037aaac652970827c53
#
_cell.length_a   1.000
_cell.length_b   1.000
_cell.length_c   1.000
_cell.angle_alpha   90.00
_cell.angle_beta   90.00
_cell.angle_gamma   90.00
#
_symmetry.space_group_name_H-M   'P 1'
#
loop_
_entity.id
_entity.type
_entity.pdbx_description
1 polymer ?
#
loop_
_entity_poly.entity_id
_entity_poly.type
_entity_poly.pdbx_seq_one_letter_code
_entity_poly.pdbx_strand_id
1 'polypeptide(L)'
;MRHIILLLLFFLNFSSCITCDKIVQDLRPIEYSLKGQSMGKHKNRFLVISGIDNFGEHKCIKIPYFWEVEENYLLGDYILKKKGETDICLIRGDTTIVLPMYCDQELVR
;
A
#
# COMPACT_ATOMS: atom_id res chain seq x y z
N MET A 1 -20.21 5.85 38.17
CA MET A 1 -19.78 6.83 37.17
C MET A 1 -18.30 6.78 36.85
N ARG A 2 -17.43 6.65 37.86
CA ARG A 2 -15.99 6.57 37.59
C ARG A 2 -15.60 5.40 36.69
N HIS A 3 -16.27 4.26 36.87
CA HIS A 3 -15.97 3.07 36.06
C HIS A 3 -16.33 3.26 34.58
N ILE A 4 -17.41 3.99 34.31
CA ILE A 4 -17.86 4.26 32.97
C ILE A 4 -16.85 5.16 32.25
N ILE A 5 -16.31 6.16 32.95
CA ILE A 5 -15.32 7.06 32.39
C ILE A 5 -14.03 6.32 32.05
N LEU A 6 -13.58 5.43 32.93
CA LEU A 6 -12.39 4.61 32.69
C LEU A 6 -12.58 3.69 31.49
N LEU A 7 -13.75 3.09 31.36
CA LEU A 7 -14.06 2.24 30.21
C LEU A 7 -14.06 3.03 28.92
N LEU A 8 -14.62 4.24 28.92
CA LEU A 8 -14.61 5.11 27.74
C LEU A 8 -13.19 5.48 27.34
N LEU A 9 -12.34 5.81 28.27
CA LEU A 9 -10.93 6.11 27.98
C LEU A 9 -10.21 4.91 27.39
N PHE A 10 -10.49 3.73 27.92
CA PHE A 10 -9.93 2.49 27.41
C PHE A 10 -10.36 2.22 25.97
N PHE A 11 -11.64 2.38 25.67
CA PHE A 11 -12.15 2.23 24.30
C PHE A 11 -11.58 3.27 23.35
N LEU A 12 -11.42 4.49 23.78
CA LEU A 12 -10.82 5.55 22.96
C LEU A 12 -9.40 5.19 22.58
N ASN A 13 -8.62 4.63 23.48
CA ASN A 13 -7.27 4.18 23.19
C ASN A 13 -7.26 3.06 22.16
N PHE A 14 -8.19 2.12 22.23
CA PHE A 14 -8.29 1.05 21.23
C PHE A 14 -8.75 1.57 19.89
N SER A 15 -9.71 2.47 19.86
CA SER A 15 -10.24 3.00 18.59
C SER A 15 -9.25 3.88 17.86
N SER A 16 -8.26 4.46 18.57
CA SER A 16 -7.23 5.28 17.93
C SER A 16 -6.10 4.44 17.33
N CYS A 17 -6.01 3.15 17.67
CA CYS A 17 -4.98 2.26 17.16
C CYS A 17 -5.51 1.45 15.99
N ILE A 18 -4.99 1.75 14.78
CA ILE A 18 -5.26 0.94 13.61
C ILE A 18 -4.29 -0.24 13.66
N THR A 19 -4.84 -1.45 13.74
CA THR A 19 -4.01 -2.65 13.79
C THR A 19 -3.50 -3.02 12.41
N CYS A 20 -2.38 -3.73 12.36
CA CYS A 20 -1.85 -4.23 11.09
C CYS A 20 -2.83 -5.19 10.41
N ASP A 21 -3.58 -5.98 11.17
CA ASP A 21 -4.57 -6.88 10.61
C ASP A 21 -5.64 -6.11 9.82
N LYS A 22 -6.08 -4.99 10.34
CA LYS A 22 -7.06 -4.14 9.68
C LYS A 22 -6.50 -3.56 8.39
N ILE A 23 -5.26 -3.08 8.42
CA ILE A 23 -4.59 -2.52 7.25
C ILE A 23 -4.45 -3.59 6.17
N VAL A 24 -4.01 -4.78 6.52
CA VAL A 24 -3.87 -5.90 5.59
C VAL A 24 -5.23 -6.26 4.99
N GLN A 25 -6.26 -6.32 5.83
CA GLN A 25 -7.62 -6.64 5.39
C GLN A 25 -8.13 -5.62 4.38
N ASP A 26 -7.83 -4.34 4.58
CA ASP A 26 -8.28 -3.28 3.68
C ASP A 26 -7.48 -3.24 2.38
N LEU A 27 -6.20 -3.58 2.40
CA LEU A 27 -5.31 -3.48 1.25
C LEU A 27 -5.23 -4.76 0.41
N ARG A 28 -5.50 -5.92 1.01
CA ARG A 28 -5.41 -7.20 0.30
C ARG A 28 -6.33 -7.31 -0.91
N PRO A 29 -7.59 -6.81 -0.87
CA PRO A 29 -8.48 -6.90 -2.04
C PRO A 29 -8.12 -5.96 -3.19
N ILE A 30 -7.28 -4.97 -2.94
CA ILE A 30 -6.94 -3.97 -3.95
C ILE A 30 -6.05 -4.60 -5.01
N GLU A 31 -6.39 -4.38 -6.28
CA GLU A 31 -5.58 -4.85 -7.40
C GLU A 31 -5.33 -3.72 -8.38
N TYR A 32 -4.16 -3.74 -9.01
CA TYR A 32 -3.82 -2.80 -10.07
C TYR A 32 -2.66 -3.35 -10.89
N SER A 33 -2.59 -2.89 -12.13
CA SER A 33 -1.50 -3.19 -13.02
C SER A 33 -1.36 -2.02 -13.99
N LEU A 34 -0.23 -1.34 -13.94
CA LEU A 34 0.00 -0.23 -14.87
C LEU A 34 1.48 -0.03 -15.13
N LYS A 35 1.77 0.53 -16.31
CA LYS A 35 3.11 0.98 -16.66
C LYS A 35 3.27 2.40 -16.15
N GLY A 36 4.16 2.61 -15.19
CA GLY A 36 4.34 3.91 -14.55
C GLY A 36 5.00 4.92 -15.45
N GLN A 37 4.42 6.10 -15.49
CA GLN A 37 4.94 7.23 -16.27
C GLN A 37 5.44 8.36 -15.38
N SER A 38 4.88 8.47 -14.18
CA SER A 38 5.32 9.48 -13.23
C SER A 38 5.12 8.98 -11.81
N MET A 39 5.92 9.52 -10.90
CA MET A 39 5.85 9.21 -9.49
C MET A 39 5.97 10.49 -8.68
N GLY A 40 5.15 10.62 -7.66
CA GLY A 40 5.18 11.76 -6.76
C GLY A 40 4.77 11.35 -5.36
N LYS A 41 4.85 12.29 -4.46
CA LYS A 41 4.44 12.09 -3.06
C LYS A 41 3.23 12.97 -2.77
N HIS A 42 2.27 12.43 -2.04
CA HIS A 42 1.10 13.17 -1.62
C HIS A 42 1.08 13.25 -0.09
N LYS A 43 1.25 14.46 0.45
CA LYS A 43 1.20 14.76 1.88
C LYS A 43 2.13 13.88 2.72
N ASN A 44 3.23 13.39 2.16
CA ASN A 44 4.16 12.48 2.82
C ASN A 44 3.52 11.21 3.39
N ARG A 45 2.32 10.85 2.90
CA ARG A 45 1.61 9.65 3.34
C ARG A 45 1.50 8.59 2.27
N PHE A 46 1.50 9.02 1.00
CA PHE A 46 1.28 8.14 -0.13
C PHE A 46 2.26 8.43 -1.23
N LEU A 47 2.70 7.39 -1.88
CA LEU A 47 3.31 7.47 -3.18
C LEU A 47 2.19 7.51 -4.22
N VAL A 48 2.29 8.42 -5.18
CA VAL A 48 1.31 8.52 -6.27
C VAL A 48 2.03 8.15 -7.56
N ILE A 49 1.57 7.07 -8.19
CA ILE A 49 2.10 6.64 -9.47
C ILE A 49 0.99 6.77 -10.49
N SER A 50 1.24 7.52 -11.54
CA SER A 50 0.33 7.59 -12.68
C SER A 50 0.97 6.92 -13.88
N GLY A 51 0.13 6.29 -14.68
CA GLY A 51 0.59 5.53 -15.82
C GLY A 51 -0.57 5.02 -16.65
N ILE A 52 -0.29 4.02 -17.46
CA ILE A 52 -1.24 3.44 -18.39
C ILE A 52 -1.48 1.99 -18.00
N ASP A 53 -2.75 1.61 -17.87
CA ASP A 53 -3.11 0.23 -17.53
C ASP A 53 -3.08 -0.67 -18.75
N ASN A 54 -3.48 -1.94 -18.56
CA ASN A 54 -3.47 -2.93 -19.62
C ASN A 54 -4.47 -2.65 -20.75
N PHE A 55 -5.42 -1.73 -20.50
CA PHE A 55 -6.43 -1.35 -21.49
C PHE A 55 -6.09 -0.04 -22.19
N GLY A 56 -4.91 0.52 -21.95
CA GLY A 56 -4.49 1.78 -22.52
C GLY A 56 -5.07 3.01 -21.85
N GLU A 57 -5.70 2.87 -20.70
CA GLU A 57 -6.29 3.97 -19.96
C GLU A 57 -5.31 4.55 -18.95
N HIS A 58 -5.36 5.87 -18.78
CA HIS A 58 -4.60 6.53 -17.73
C HIS A 58 -5.19 6.24 -16.37
N LYS A 59 -4.35 5.81 -15.46
CA LYS A 59 -4.71 5.51 -14.07
C LYS A 59 -3.73 6.19 -13.14
N CYS A 60 -4.23 6.51 -11.96
CA CYS A 60 -3.43 7.08 -10.89
C CYS A 60 -3.68 6.22 -9.66
N ILE A 61 -2.62 5.68 -9.08
CA ILE A 61 -2.73 4.86 -7.88
C ILE A 61 -2.00 5.52 -6.73
N LYS A 62 -2.56 5.36 -5.53
CA LYS A 62 -1.95 5.82 -4.29
C LYS A 62 -1.47 4.61 -3.52
N ILE A 63 -0.19 4.59 -3.20
CA ILE A 63 0.43 3.48 -2.50
C ILE A 63 0.89 3.96 -1.13
N PRO A 64 0.28 3.46 -0.04
CA PRO A 64 0.78 3.78 1.30
C PRO A 64 2.20 3.23 1.50
N TYR A 65 2.93 3.80 2.45
CA TYR A 65 4.33 3.44 2.68
C TYR A 65 4.49 2.13 3.47
N PHE A 66 3.77 1.08 3.08
CA PHE A 66 3.94 -0.27 3.64
C PHE A 66 4.84 -1.13 2.76
N TRP A 67 5.28 -0.60 1.63
CA TRP A 67 6.17 -1.28 0.68
C TRP A 67 7.32 -0.34 0.33
N GLU A 68 8.45 -0.93 0.00
CA GLU A 68 9.65 -0.18 -0.40
C GLU A 68 9.62 0.16 -1.90
N VAL A 69 8.51 0.75 -2.37
CA VAL A 69 8.34 1.10 -3.78
C VAL A 69 9.24 2.25 -4.18
N GLU A 70 9.31 3.29 -3.34
CA GLU A 70 10.10 4.50 -3.67
C GLU A 70 11.57 4.17 -3.92
N GLU A 71 12.12 3.24 -3.14
CA GLU A 71 13.52 2.86 -3.22
C GLU A 71 13.85 1.97 -4.42
N ASN A 72 12.85 1.30 -4.97
CA ASN A 72 13.05 0.28 -6.00
C ASN A 72 12.45 0.61 -7.35
N TYR A 73 11.46 1.49 -7.39
CA TYR A 73 10.73 1.82 -8.61
C TYR A 73 11.54 2.73 -9.52
N LEU A 74 11.55 2.40 -10.83
CA LEU A 74 12.07 3.27 -11.89
C LEU A 74 10.96 3.56 -12.88
N LEU A 75 10.98 4.76 -13.47
CA LEU A 75 10.01 5.14 -14.48
C LEU A 75 10.04 4.14 -15.64
N GLY A 76 8.88 3.73 -16.07
CA GLY A 76 8.73 2.70 -17.09
C GLY A 76 8.50 1.31 -16.56
N ASP A 77 8.71 1.08 -15.26
CA ASP A 77 8.39 -0.21 -14.66
C ASP A 77 6.88 -0.45 -14.68
N TYR A 78 6.50 -1.72 -14.90
CA TYR A 78 5.15 -2.14 -14.57
C TYR A 78 5.06 -2.34 -13.08
N ILE A 79 3.99 -1.82 -12.48
CA ILE A 79 3.69 -2.07 -11.09
C ILE A 79 2.41 -2.90 -11.02
N LEU A 80 2.48 -4.00 -10.29
CA LEU A 80 1.41 -4.99 -10.25
C LEU A 80 1.14 -5.42 -8.83
N LYS A 81 -0.12 -5.38 -8.45
CA LYS A 81 -0.60 -6.01 -7.22
C LYS A 81 -1.83 -6.83 -7.56
N LYS A 82 -1.81 -8.09 -7.21
CA LYS A 82 -2.91 -9.01 -7.46
C LYS A 82 -3.90 -8.97 -6.30
N LYS A 83 -5.17 -9.14 -6.63
CA LYS A 83 -6.23 -9.24 -5.63
C LYS A 83 -5.97 -10.42 -4.71
N GLY A 84 -6.08 -10.19 -3.42
CA GLY A 84 -5.86 -11.21 -2.40
C GLY A 84 -4.42 -11.39 -1.98
N GLU A 85 -3.47 -10.77 -2.68
CA GLU A 85 -2.06 -10.84 -2.33
C GLU A 85 -1.59 -9.57 -1.63
N THR A 86 -0.54 -9.69 -0.83
CA THR A 86 0.04 -8.55 -0.13
C THR A 86 1.29 -8.01 -0.79
N ASP A 87 1.89 -8.74 -1.74
CA ASP A 87 3.10 -8.31 -2.41
C ASP A 87 2.81 -7.37 -3.56
N ILE A 88 3.71 -6.40 -3.77
CA ILE A 88 3.73 -5.58 -4.98
C ILE A 88 4.90 -6.06 -5.83
N CYS A 89 4.66 -6.23 -7.13
CA CYS A 89 5.70 -6.62 -8.06
C CYS A 89 6.03 -5.46 -9.00
N LEU A 90 7.32 -5.23 -9.20
CA LEU A 90 7.82 -4.30 -10.21
C LEU A 90 8.42 -5.14 -11.33
N ILE A 91 7.95 -4.93 -12.55
CA ILE A 91 8.42 -5.69 -13.72
C ILE A 91 9.20 -4.75 -14.62
N ARG A 92 10.47 -5.10 -14.81
CA ARG A 92 11.41 -4.32 -15.61
C ARG A 92 12.08 -5.25 -16.62
N GLY A 93 11.58 -5.24 -17.86
CA GLY A 93 12.04 -6.19 -18.87
C GLY A 93 11.81 -7.63 -18.39
N ASP A 94 12.87 -8.39 -18.31
CA ASP A 94 12.81 -9.78 -17.85
C ASP A 94 12.94 -9.92 -16.33
N THR A 95 13.10 -8.80 -15.62
CA THR A 95 13.34 -8.80 -14.18
C THR A 95 12.04 -8.50 -13.44
N THR A 96 11.74 -9.30 -12.43
CA THR A 96 10.62 -9.06 -11.51
C THR A 96 11.18 -8.83 -10.13
N ILE A 97 10.84 -7.69 -9.53
CA ILE A 97 11.20 -7.36 -8.16
C ILE A 97 9.94 -7.50 -7.31
N VAL A 98 9.99 -8.40 -6.34
CA VAL A 98 8.87 -8.63 -5.42
C VAL A 98 9.10 -7.80 -4.17
N LEU A 99 8.15 -6.94 -3.85
CA LEU A 99 8.21 -6.08 -2.68
C LEU A 99 7.17 -6.58 -1.67
N PRO A 100 7.63 -7.17 -0.56
CA PRO A 100 6.70 -7.59 0.48
C PRO A 100 6.15 -6.39 1.24
N MET A 101 4.99 -6.57 1.84
CA MET A 101 4.39 -5.57 2.69
C MET A 101 4.98 -5.64 4.09
N TYR A 102 5.27 -4.47 4.66
CA TYR A 102 5.71 -4.33 6.04
C TYR A 102 4.70 -3.52 6.82
N CYS A 103 4.39 -3.96 8.02
CA CYS A 103 3.55 -3.21 8.94
C CYS A 103 4.22 -3.23 10.31
N ASP A 104 4.47 -2.04 10.89
CA ASP A 104 5.23 -1.88 12.13
C ASP A 104 6.60 -2.59 12.07
N GLN A 105 7.28 -2.49 10.91
CA GLN A 105 8.59 -3.08 10.65
C GLN A 105 8.57 -4.62 10.63
N GLU A 106 7.39 -5.23 10.65
CA GLU A 106 7.24 -6.67 10.52
C GLU A 106 6.75 -7.04 9.13
N LEU A 107 7.26 -8.15 8.63
CA LEU A 107 6.88 -8.68 7.32
C LEU A 107 5.47 -9.25 7.38
N VAL A 108 4.63 -8.83 6.43
CA VAL A 108 3.26 -9.34 6.27
C VAL A 108 3.28 -10.50 5.27
N ARG A 109 2.64 -11.60 5.64
CA ARG A 109 2.53 -12.79 4.78
C ARG A 109 1.10 -13.20 4.52
#